data_0047e13e49311ad1100ca248d5d86867
#
_entry.id   0047e13e49311ad1100ca248d5d86867
#
_cell.length_a   1.000
_cell.length_b   1.000
_cell.length_c   1.000
_cell.angle_alpha   90.00
_cell.angle_beta   90.00
_cell.angle_gamma   90.00
#
_symmetry.space_group_name_H-M   'P 1'
#
loop_
_entity.id
_entity.type
_entity.pdbx_description
1 polymer ?
#
loop_
_entity_poly.entity_id
_entity_poly.type
_entity_poly.pdbx_seq_one_letter_code
_entity_poly.pdbx_strand_id
1 'polypeptide(L)'
;MNYMELDTPALIIDREIMMDNLRFMQDYADRKKVALRPHTKTHKMPKLALIQEDLGAKGITVAKVGEAEVMAAAGLKNIFIANEIVGAVKLARIRKLAESIDISFGLDSIDQAKMIEAAFEGADKKAQVLIEIEVGEERSGVIEQDDYIKLLHYLKTCKNIYLKGIFSHDGNSYGAADISECRNIHLTAQKRTLEFARLAKEEGMELETVSIGSTPSMMHDFPILEGVTEIRPGTYIFMDASQANAYGSLDRNAATVLTNIISRPTAERVITDVGAKGITAQTRSKGFCATQGLGLIKGWPDVEIFDVYDEHAIIYNQQFRDHVKVGDKVEIIPNHICPVVNLHEYAYLVSKGQVIEKISVECRGKLL
;
A
#
# COMPACT_ATOMS: atom_id res chain seq x y z
N MET A 1 17.15 18.17 -17.37
CA MET A 1 15.90 18.87 -17.76
C MET A 1 15.16 19.22 -16.47
N ASN A 2 14.74 20.48 -16.34
CA ASN A 2 13.89 20.88 -15.21
C ASN A 2 12.56 20.13 -15.29
N TYR A 3 12.06 19.59 -14.17
CA TYR A 3 10.81 18.82 -14.20
C TYR A 3 9.59 19.67 -14.58
N MET A 4 9.63 20.98 -14.36
CA MET A 4 8.60 21.90 -14.84
C MET A 4 8.52 22.01 -16.37
N GLU A 5 9.50 21.47 -17.11
CA GLU A 5 9.48 21.40 -18.57
C GLU A 5 8.80 20.13 -19.12
N LEU A 6 8.48 19.16 -18.24
CA LEU A 6 7.75 17.93 -18.60
C LEU A 6 6.40 18.25 -19.22
N ASP A 7 5.92 17.41 -20.12
CA ASP A 7 4.54 17.42 -20.57
C ASP A 7 3.59 16.96 -19.44
N THR A 8 2.35 17.41 -19.48
CA THR A 8 1.35 17.17 -18.42
C THR A 8 0.14 16.40 -18.95
N PRO A 9 -0.54 15.65 -18.07
CA PRO A 9 -0.22 15.41 -16.65
C PRO A 9 0.96 14.45 -16.47
N ALA A 10 1.78 14.66 -15.42
CA ALA A 10 2.92 13.80 -15.11
C ALA A 10 3.01 13.44 -13.63
N LEU A 11 3.22 12.16 -13.32
CA LEU A 11 3.47 11.68 -11.95
C LEU A 11 4.93 11.99 -11.58
N ILE A 12 5.12 12.82 -10.58
CA ILE A 12 6.42 13.27 -10.06
C ILE A 12 6.73 12.55 -8.76
N ILE A 13 7.97 12.11 -8.59
CA ILE A 13 8.47 11.55 -7.33
C ILE A 13 9.70 12.35 -6.91
N ASP A 14 9.62 13.05 -5.79
CA ASP A 14 10.78 13.67 -5.14
C ASP A 14 11.65 12.58 -4.51
N ARG A 15 12.87 12.45 -5.04
CA ARG A 15 13.81 11.41 -4.62
C ARG A 15 14.25 11.56 -3.18
N GLU A 16 14.54 12.77 -2.76
CA GLU A 16 15.05 13.06 -1.42
C GLU A 16 13.99 12.70 -0.38
N ILE A 17 12.76 13.19 -0.54
CA ILE A 17 11.65 12.90 0.39
C ILE A 17 11.33 11.41 0.38
N MET A 18 11.27 10.78 -0.80
CA MET A 18 11.04 9.33 -0.90
C MET A 18 12.11 8.53 -0.16
N MET A 19 13.40 8.84 -0.35
CA MET A 19 14.49 8.13 0.30
C MET A 19 14.48 8.33 1.83
N ASP A 20 14.10 9.52 2.30
CA ASP A 20 13.95 9.78 3.74
C ASP A 20 12.76 9.00 4.34
N ASN A 21 11.67 8.86 3.59
CA ASN A 21 10.55 8.00 4.00
C ASN A 21 10.95 6.53 4.07
N LEU A 22 11.71 6.05 3.10
CA LEU A 22 12.19 4.66 3.08
C LEU A 22 13.08 4.36 4.29
N ARG A 23 14.07 5.22 4.56
CA ARG A 23 14.95 5.08 5.73
C ARG A 23 14.18 5.17 7.05
N PHE A 24 13.28 6.16 7.17
CA PHE A 24 12.44 6.31 8.37
C PHE A 24 11.71 5.03 8.73
N MET A 25 11.10 4.36 7.75
CA MET A 25 10.33 3.14 8.01
C MET A 25 11.24 1.93 8.29
N GLN A 26 12.39 1.81 7.62
CA GLN A 26 13.36 0.77 7.94
C GLN A 26 13.92 0.94 9.34
N ASP A 27 14.35 2.16 9.70
CA ASP A 27 14.84 2.48 11.04
C ASP A 27 13.77 2.24 12.13
N TYR A 28 12.49 2.49 11.80
CA TYR A 28 11.40 2.16 12.72
C TYR A 28 11.31 0.64 12.95
N ALA A 29 11.31 -0.16 11.88
CA ALA A 29 11.26 -1.62 11.98
C ALA A 29 12.46 -2.19 12.78
N ASP A 30 13.67 -1.69 12.51
CA ASP A 30 14.89 -2.11 13.19
C ASP A 30 14.85 -1.78 14.70
N ARG A 31 14.41 -0.58 15.06
CA ARG A 31 14.23 -0.18 16.47
C ARG A 31 13.18 -1.03 17.19
N LYS A 32 12.11 -1.42 16.47
CA LYS A 32 11.06 -2.29 17.03
C LYS A 32 11.44 -3.78 16.96
N LYS A 33 12.57 -4.13 16.34
CA LYS A 33 13.07 -5.51 16.18
C LYS A 33 12.09 -6.42 15.43
N VAL A 34 11.45 -5.90 14.41
CA VAL A 34 10.55 -6.61 13.51
C VAL A 34 11.02 -6.47 12.06
N ALA A 35 10.70 -7.44 11.22
CA ALA A 35 11.01 -7.34 9.81
C ALA A 35 10.09 -6.31 9.10
N LEU A 36 10.66 -5.52 8.20
CA LEU A 36 9.88 -4.72 7.25
C LEU A 36 9.61 -5.54 5.99
N ARG A 37 8.35 -5.63 5.57
CA ARG A 37 7.92 -6.22 4.29
C ARG A 37 6.99 -5.22 3.59
N PRO A 38 7.53 -4.20 2.90
CA PRO A 38 6.72 -3.11 2.37
C PRO A 38 5.67 -3.58 1.37
N HIS A 39 4.49 -2.94 1.39
CA HIS A 39 3.43 -3.26 0.43
C HIS A 39 3.60 -2.43 -0.84
N THR A 40 4.07 -3.07 -1.91
CA THR A 40 4.41 -2.43 -3.19
C THR A 40 3.21 -2.02 -4.03
N LYS A 41 1.95 -2.36 -3.61
CA LYS A 41 0.73 -1.89 -4.29
C LYS A 41 0.65 -0.37 -4.42
N THR A 42 1.37 0.37 -3.57
CA THR A 42 1.40 1.82 -3.59
C THR A 42 2.14 2.35 -4.81
N HIS A 43 3.35 1.85 -5.07
CA HIS A 43 4.17 2.36 -6.16
C HIS A 43 4.16 1.49 -7.42
N LYS A 44 3.94 0.19 -7.30
CA LYS A 44 3.85 -0.75 -8.44
C LYS A 44 5.08 -0.77 -9.37
N MET A 45 6.24 -0.38 -8.86
CA MET A 45 7.50 -0.23 -9.58
C MET A 45 8.55 -1.19 -9.02
N PRO A 46 8.98 -2.23 -9.75
CA PRO A 46 10.01 -3.17 -9.29
C PRO A 46 11.29 -2.49 -8.85
N LYS A 47 11.71 -1.44 -9.56
CA LYS A 47 12.90 -0.67 -9.20
C LYS A 47 12.84 -0.12 -7.77
N LEU A 48 11.71 0.42 -7.33
CA LEU A 48 11.55 0.94 -5.98
C LEU A 48 11.49 -0.19 -4.94
N ALA A 49 10.92 -1.34 -5.32
CA ALA A 49 10.92 -2.53 -4.47
C ALA A 49 12.33 -3.07 -4.21
N LEU A 50 13.20 -3.08 -5.23
CA LEU A 50 14.62 -3.43 -5.07
C LEU A 50 15.35 -2.46 -4.13
N ILE A 51 15.09 -1.14 -4.23
CA ILE A 51 15.66 -0.16 -3.29
C ILE A 51 15.19 -0.45 -1.85
N GLN A 52 13.94 -0.88 -1.65
CA GLN A 52 13.45 -1.27 -0.33
C GLN A 52 14.16 -2.51 0.23
N GLU A 53 14.43 -3.52 -0.60
CA GLU A 53 15.25 -4.69 -0.19
C GLU A 53 16.70 -4.28 0.10
N ASP A 54 17.31 -3.44 -0.73
CA ASP A 54 18.67 -2.94 -0.52
C ASP A 54 18.81 -2.14 0.81
N LEU A 55 17.74 -1.51 1.26
CA LEU A 55 17.70 -0.80 2.55
C LEU A 55 17.45 -1.72 3.76
N GLY A 56 17.14 -3.01 3.55
CA GLY A 56 16.99 -3.99 4.62
C GLY A 56 15.61 -4.64 4.74
N ALA A 57 14.69 -4.36 3.82
CA ALA A 57 13.40 -5.06 3.81
C ALA A 57 13.60 -6.56 3.59
N LYS A 58 12.89 -7.41 4.36
CA LYS A 58 12.98 -8.88 4.32
C LYS A 58 12.51 -9.47 2.98
N GLY A 59 11.80 -8.73 2.22
CA GLY A 59 11.09 -9.05 0.99
C GLY A 59 9.95 -8.07 0.80
N ILE A 60 9.02 -8.35 -0.09
CA ILE A 60 7.93 -7.44 -0.42
C ILE A 60 6.56 -8.08 -0.23
N THR A 61 5.56 -7.21 -0.10
CA THR A 61 4.15 -7.59 -0.18
C THR A 61 3.53 -7.04 -1.46
N VAL A 62 2.73 -7.84 -2.13
CA VAL A 62 1.91 -7.46 -3.29
C VAL A 62 0.43 -7.76 -3.03
N ALA A 63 -0.47 -7.20 -3.83
CA ALA A 63 -1.91 -7.44 -3.70
C ALA A 63 -2.44 -8.52 -4.66
N LYS A 64 -1.76 -8.79 -5.75
CA LYS A 64 -2.24 -9.64 -6.86
C LYS A 64 -1.15 -10.55 -7.41
N VAL A 65 -1.58 -11.68 -8.00
CA VAL A 65 -0.66 -12.64 -8.63
C VAL A 65 0.11 -12.00 -9.78
N GLY A 66 -0.55 -11.19 -10.62
CA GLY A 66 0.11 -10.49 -11.71
C GLY A 66 1.17 -9.47 -11.26
N GLU A 67 1.01 -8.87 -10.08
CA GLU A 67 2.07 -8.04 -9.47
C GLU A 67 3.25 -8.92 -9.03
N ALA A 68 2.97 -10.08 -8.40
CA ALA A 68 4.02 -11.02 -7.99
C ALA A 68 4.86 -11.51 -9.17
N GLU A 69 4.24 -11.79 -10.32
CA GLU A 69 4.96 -12.22 -11.53
C GLU A 69 5.92 -11.14 -12.04
N VAL A 70 5.47 -9.88 -12.10
CA VAL A 70 6.32 -8.77 -12.55
C VAL A 70 7.47 -8.53 -11.58
N MET A 71 7.20 -8.53 -10.28
CA MET A 71 8.21 -8.34 -9.24
C MET A 71 9.24 -9.49 -9.24
N ALA A 72 8.79 -10.74 -9.38
CA ALA A 72 9.67 -11.90 -9.49
C ALA A 72 10.55 -11.85 -10.75
N ALA A 73 10.00 -11.46 -11.89
CA ALA A 73 10.75 -11.30 -13.14
C ALA A 73 11.83 -10.20 -13.04
N ALA A 74 11.61 -9.18 -12.23
CA ALA A 74 12.58 -8.12 -11.95
C ALA A 74 13.68 -8.53 -10.94
N GLY A 75 13.60 -9.74 -10.35
CA GLY A 75 14.64 -10.28 -9.47
C GLY A 75 14.26 -10.41 -8.00
N LEU A 76 13.11 -9.90 -7.57
CA LEU A 76 12.64 -10.04 -6.19
C LEU A 76 12.32 -11.51 -5.87
N LYS A 77 12.82 -12.05 -4.76
CA LYS A 77 12.80 -13.48 -4.45
C LYS A 77 11.93 -13.87 -3.26
N ASN A 78 11.52 -12.90 -2.42
CA ASN A 78 10.72 -13.16 -1.24
C ASN A 78 9.44 -12.30 -1.31
N ILE A 79 8.32 -12.93 -1.72
CA ILE A 79 7.08 -12.21 -2.04
C ILE A 79 5.92 -12.80 -1.23
N PHE A 80 5.18 -11.93 -0.56
CA PHE A 80 3.91 -12.25 0.07
C PHE A 80 2.76 -11.60 -0.69
N ILE A 81 1.78 -12.40 -1.14
CA ILE A 81 0.52 -11.89 -1.72
C ILE A 81 -0.47 -11.75 -0.56
N ALA A 82 -0.62 -10.52 -0.03
CA ALA A 82 -1.56 -10.24 1.07
C ALA A 82 -3.00 -10.12 0.53
N ASN A 83 -3.55 -11.25 0.14
CA ASN A 83 -4.91 -11.40 -0.39
C ASN A 83 -5.27 -12.88 -0.39
N GLU A 84 -6.56 -13.19 -0.27
CA GLU A 84 -7.11 -14.53 -0.43
C GLU A 84 -7.12 -14.91 -1.91
N ILE A 85 -6.39 -15.97 -2.26
CA ILE A 85 -6.25 -16.37 -3.66
C ILE A 85 -7.09 -17.61 -3.93
N VAL A 86 -8.05 -17.46 -4.83
CA VAL A 86 -8.95 -18.51 -5.26
C VAL A 86 -8.94 -18.69 -6.78
N GLY A 87 -9.26 -19.92 -7.20
CA GLY A 87 -9.38 -20.28 -8.60
C GLY A 87 -8.14 -20.93 -9.19
N ALA A 88 -8.36 -22.01 -9.96
CA ALA A 88 -7.31 -22.87 -10.48
C ALA A 88 -6.24 -22.14 -11.30
N VAL A 89 -6.64 -21.13 -12.09
CA VAL A 89 -5.71 -20.36 -12.93
C VAL A 89 -4.70 -19.58 -12.08
N LYS A 90 -5.14 -18.88 -11.04
CA LYS A 90 -4.26 -18.12 -10.16
C LYS A 90 -3.37 -19.02 -9.33
N LEU A 91 -3.92 -20.11 -8.79
CA LEU A 91 -3.15 -21.07 -8.00
C LEU A 91 -2.07 -21.77 -8.84
N ALA A 92 -2.35 -22.11 -10.12
CA ALA A 92 -1.34 -22.66 -11.03
C ALA A 92 -0.19 -21.65 -11.29
N ARG A 93 -0.48 -20.35 -11.42
CA ARG A 93 0.53 -19.29 -11.57
C ARG A 93 1.40 -19.16 -10.32
N ILE A 94 0.81 -19.22 -9.12
CA ILE A 94 1.56 -19.20 -7.86
C ILE A 94 2.42 -20.45 -7.72
N ARG A 95 1.89 -21.64 -8.05
CA ARG A 95 2.65 -22.89 -8.06
C ARG A 95 3.90 -22.78 -8.95
N LYS A 96 3.76 -22.20 -10.14
CA LYS A 96 4.89 -21.94 -11.03
C LYS A 96 5.91 -20.96 -10.42
N LEU A 97 5.46 -19.88 -9.81
CA LEU A 97 6.36 -18.94 -9.12
C LEU A 97 7.11 -19.61 -7.96
N ALA A 98 6.44 -20.49 -7.21
CA ALA A 98 7.04 -21.20 -6.09
C ALA A 98 8.24 -22.10 -6.50
N GLU A 99 8.34 -22.50 -7.75
CA GLU A 99 9.52 -23.25 -8.25
C GLU A 99 10.82 -22.45 -8.12
N SER A 100 10.78 -21.12 -8.26
CA SER A 100 11.94 -20.24 -8.37
C SER A 100 12.12 -19.23 -7.25
N ILE A 101 11.05 -18.90 -6.50
CA ILE A 101 11.07 -17.88 -5.43
C ILE A 101 10.42 -18.40 -4.14
N ASP A 102 10.66 -17.70 -3.03
CA ASP A 102 9.91 -17.86 -1.78
C ASP A 102 8.65 -17.01 -1.87
N ILE A 103 7.51 -17.67 -2.16
CA ILE A 103 6.22 -17.02 -2.31
C ILE A 103 5.21 -17.59 -1.33
N SER A 104 4.48 -16.69 -0.67
CA SER A 104 3.38 -17.02 0.21
C SER A 104 2.14 -16.18 -0.12
N PHE A 105 0.96 -16.62 0.33
CA PHE A 105 -0.29 -15.91 0.05
C PHE A 105 -1.34 -16.17 1.12
N GLY A 106 -2.40 -15.34 1.15
CA GLY A 106 -3.44 -15.37 2.16
C GLY A 106 -4.50 -16.43 1.93
N LEU A 107 -5.11 -16.90 3.02
CA LEU A 107 -6.37 -17.63 3.07
C LEU A 107 -7.11 -17.33 4.38
N ASP A 108 -8.43 -17.58 4.42
CA ASP A 108 -9.27 -17.42 5.62
C ASP A 108 -10.33 -18.52 5.79
N SER A 109 -10.34 -19.55 4.94
CA SER A 109 -11.38 -20.58 4.98
C SER A 109 -10.89 -21.98 4.57
N ILE A 110 -11.61 -23.00 5.05
CA ILE A 110 -11.38 -24.40 4.66
C ILE A 110 -11.60 -24.61 3.15
N ASP A 111 -12.56 -23.91 2.56
CA ASP A 111 -12.83 -24.09 1.12
C ASP A 111 -11.69 -23.58 0.25
N GLN A 112 -11.03 -22.49 0.65
CA GLN A 112 -9.79 -22.04 0.01
C GLN A 112 -8.66 -23.05 0.22
N ALA A 113 -8.50 -23.58 1.44
CA ALA A 113 -7.50 -24.59 1.73
C ALA A 113 -7.67 -25.85 0.87
N LYS A 114 -8.91 -26.32 0.63
CA LYS A 114 -9.21 -27.44 -0.29
C LYS A 114 -8.75 -27.15 -1.71
N MET A 115 -9.02 -25.95 -2.23
CA MET A 115 -8.61 -25.53 -3.58
C MET A 115 -7.09 -25.47 -3.69
N ILE A 116 -6.40 -24.95 -2.65
CA ILE A 116 -4.94 -24.86 -2.60
C ILE A 116 -4.31 -26.27 -2.54
N GLU A 117 -4.81 -27.14 -1.65
CA GLU A 117 -4.34 -28.52 -1.52
C GLU A 117 -4.38 -29.26 -2.86
N ALA A 118 -5.51 -29.16 -3.57
CA ALA A 118 -5.67 -29.79 -4.89
C ALA A 118 -4.75 -29.17 -5.96
N ALA A 119 -4.59 -27.83 -5.95
CA ALA A 119 -3.77 -27.15 -6.94
C ALA A 119 -2.26 -27.45 -6.80
N PHE A 120 -1.79 -27.79 -5.60
CA PHE A 120 -0.40 -28.11 -5.31
C PHE A 120 -0.12 -29.62 -5.25
N GLU A 121 -1.10 -30.46 -5.59
CA GLU A 121 -0.87 -31.91 -5.70
C GLU A 121 0.23 -32.20 -6.72
N GLY A 122 1.22 -33.01 -6.30
CA GLY A 122 2.39 -33.34 -7.12
C GLY A 122 3.35 -32.15 -7.39
N ALA A 123 3.27 -31.08 -6.66
CA ALA A 123 4.26 -30.00 -6.72
C ALA A 123 5.51 -30.34 -5.88
N ASP A 124 6.70 -29.92 -6.34
CA ASP A 124 7.95 -30.11 -5.59
C ASP A 124 7.99 -29.30 -4.28
N LYS A 125 7.31 -28.16 -4.25
CA LYS A 125 7.19 -27.29 -3.07
C LYS A 125 5.75 -27.18 -2.62
N LYS A 126 5.54 -27.14 -1.30
CA LYS A 126 4.24 -26.88 -0.72
C LYS A 126 3.81 -25.44 -0.94
N ALA A 127 2.49 -25.20 -0.99
CA ALA A 127 1.92 -23.87 -0.91
C ALA A 127 2.22 -23.27 0.46
N GLN A 128 2.92 -22.15 0.53
CA GLN A 128 3.13 -21.43 1.77
C GLN A 128 1.96 -20.45 1.97
N VAL A 129 1.24 -20.60 3.06
CA VAL A 129 0.04 -19.79 3.34
C VAL A 129 0.14 -19.06 4.67
N LEU A 130 -0.52 -17.90 4.74
CA LEU A 130 -0.79 -17.19 5.98
C LEU A 130 -2.31 -17.04 6.15
N ILE A 131 -2.82 -17.27 7.36
CA ILE A 131 -4.24 -17.05 7.63
C ILE A 131 -4.45 -15.58 7.95
N GLU A 132 -5.39 -14.91 7.26
CA GLU A 132 -5.83 -13.56 7.61
C GLU A 132 -6.71 -13.60 8.85
N ILE A 133 -6.42 -12.70 9.81
CA ILE A 133 -7.21 -12.50 11.01
C ILE A 133 -7.91 -11.14 10.90
N GLU A 134 -9.23 -11.15 11.00
CA GLU A 134 -10.04 -9.93 11.06
C GLU A 134 -9.81 -9.23 12.41
N VAL A 135 -9.51 -7.93 12.38
CA VAL A 135 -9.12 -7.15 13.55
C VAL A 135 -9.88 -5.83 13.73
N GLY A 136 -11.02 -5.69 13.06
CA GLY A 136 -11.93 -4.53 13.20
C GLY A 136 -12.10 -3.71 11.92
N GLU A 137 -11.53 -4.14 10.77
CA GLU A 137 -11.76 -3.48 9.47
C GLU A 137 -13.08 -3.93 8.80
N GLU A 138 -13.62 -5.08 9.21
CA GLU A 138 -14.84 -5.70 8.65
C GLU A 138 -14.72 -5.96 7.14
N ARG A 139 -13.56 -6.51 6.70
CA ARG A 139 -13.26 -6.75 5.28
C ARG A 139 -13.14 -8.23 4.96
N SER A 140 -12.11 -8.89 5.44
CA SER A 140 -11.77 -10.30 5.23
C SER A 140 -11.02 -10.84 6.45
N GLY A 141 -10.83 -12.16 6.48
CA GLY A 141 -10.12 -12.83 7.57
C GLY A 141 -11.04 -13.57 8.52
N VAL A 142 -10.42 -14.48 9.29
CA VAL A 142 -11.12 -15.29 10.28
C VAL A 142 -11.55 -14.41 11.47
N ILE A 143 -12.83 -14.52 11.86
CA ILE A 143 -13.43 -13.76 12.96
C ILE A 143 -13.47 -14.61 14.22
N GLU A 144 -14.05 -15.81 14.15
CA GLU A 144 -14.32 -16.64 15.32
C GLU A 144 -13.18 -17.63 15.61
N GLN A 145 -12.85 -17.79 16.88
CA GLN A 145 -11.78 -18.71 17.30
C GLN A 145 -12.11 -20.16 16.93
N ASP A 146 -13.37 -20.58 17.06
CA ASP A 146 -13.79 -21.93 16.68
C ASP A 146 -13.58 -22.23 15.20
N ASP A 147 -13.83 -21.26 14.34
CA ASP A 147 -13.60 -21.43 12.90
C ASP A 147 -12.10 -21.43 12.55
N TYR A 148 -11.31 -20.65 13.29
CA TYR A 148 -9.86 -20.72 13.20
C TYR A 148 -9.32 -22.10 13.59
N ILE A 149 -9.76 -22.64 14.73
CA ILE A 149 -9.35 -23.98 15.21
C ILE A 149 -9.76 -25.06 14.19
N LYS A 150 -10.96 -25.00 13.64
CA LYS A 150 -11.38 -25.92 12.56
C LYS A 150 -10.48 -25.82 11.35
N LEU A 151 -10.11 -24.58 10.95
CA LEU A 151 -9.19 -24.35 9.81
C LEU A 151 -7.80 -24.93 10.12
N LEU A 152 -7.26 -24.72 11.32
CA LEU A 152 -5.98 -25.29 11.75
C LEU A 152 -6.02 -26.83 11.70
N HIS A 153 -7.09 -27.45 12.23
CA HIS A 153 -7.26 -28.90 12.20
C HIS A 153 -7.31 -29.43 10.75
N TYR A 154 -8.00 -28.72 9.86
CA TYR A 154 -8.01 -29.08 8.44
C TYR A 154 -6.60 -28.99 7.83
N LEU A 155 -5.90 -27.89 8.06
CA LEU A 155 -4.54 -27.66 7.53
C LEU A 155 -3.54 -28.73 8.01
N LYS A 156 -3.68 -29.28 9.23
CA LYS A 156 -2.88 -30.41 9.72
C LYS A 156 -3.05 -31.67 8.87
N THR A 157 -4.17 -31.84 8.19
CA THR A 157 -4.43 -32.99 7.29
C THR A 157 -3.86 -32.78 5.88
N CYS A 158 -3.54 -31.54 5.51
CA CYS A 158 -3.05 -31.20 4.18
C CYS A 158 -1.58 -31.63 4.00
N LYS A 159 -1.28 -32.21 2.85
CA LYS A 159 0.07 -32.67 2.47
C LYS A 159 0.83 -31.63 1.68
N ASN A 160 0.11 -30.81 0.90
CA ASN A 160 0.65 -29.87 -0.06
C ASN A 160 0.63 -28.41 0.42
N ILE A 161 0.16 -28.16 1.64
CA ILE A 161 0.12 -26.84 2.28
C ILE A 161 1.13 -26.78 3.43
N TYR A 162 1.75 -25.63 3.58
CA TYR A 162 2.57 -25.25 4.72
C TYR A 162 2.04 -23.96 5.32
N LEU A 163 1.54 -24.02 6.56
CA LEU A 163 1.13 -22.83 7.30
C LEU A 163 2.37 -22.09 7.78
N LYS A 164 2.71 -20.98 7.11
CA LYS A 164 3.88 -20.15 7.45
C LYS A 164 3.57 -19.18 8.58
N GLY A 165 2.33 -18.74 8.70
CA GLY A 165 1.97 -17.78 9.74
C GLY A 165 0.55 -17.25 9.64
N ILE A 166 0.35 -16.12 10.28
CA ILE A 166 -0.88 -15.35 10.24
C ILE A 166 -0.60 -13.89 9.90
N PHE A 167 -1.60 -13.20 9.39
CA PHE A 167 -1.49 -11.77 9.13
C PHE A 167 -2.80 -11.04 9.44
N SER A 168 -2.71 -9.75 9.71
CA SER A 168 -3.86 -8.88 9.90
C SER A 168 -3.62 -7.49 9.31
N HIS A 169 -4.70 -6.74 9.08
CA HIS A 169 -4.63 -5.36 8.61
C HIS A 169 -5.60 -4.50 9.43
N ASP A 170 -5.05 -3.55 10.19
CA ASP A 170 -5.81 -2.60 11.00
C ASP A 170 -6.28 -1.38 10.18
N GLY A 171 -6.99 -1.64 9.06
CA GLY A 171 -7.45 -0.61 8.13
C GLY A 171 -8.46 0.37 8.73
N ASN A 172 -9.20 -0.04 9.78
CA ASN A 172 -10.04 0.84 10.57
C ASN A 172 -9.27 1.99 11.24
N SER A 173 -7.95 1.90 11.40
CA SER A 173 -7.07 2.97 11.90
C SER A 173 -7.13 4.24 11.03
N TYR A 174 -7.42 4.12 9.73
CA TYR A 174 -7.63 5.29 8.85
C TYR A 174 -8.84 6.13 9.24
N GLY A 175 -9.84 5.52 9.86
CA GLY A 175 -11.05 6.17 10.34
C GLY A 175 -11.00 6.65 11.79
N ALA A 176 -9.87 6.52 12.49
CA ALA A 176 -9.70 6.97 13.86
C ALA A 176 -9.95 8.48 13.99
N ALA A 177 -10.57 8.91 15.08
CA ALA A 177 -10.85 10.33 15.31
C ALA A 177 -9.57 11.14 15.57
N ASP A 178 -8.57 10.50 16.21
CA ASP A 178 -7.30 11.11 16.55
C ASP A 178 -6.16 10.07 16.68
N ILE A 179 -4.97 10.55 17.02
CA ILE A 179 -3.77 9.73 17.24
C ILE A 179 -3.97 8.72 18.38
N SER A 180 -4.70 9.09 19.44
CA SER A 180 -4.95 8.21 20.59
C SER A 180 -5.83 7.04 20.23
N GLU A 181 -6.89 7.29 19.48
CA GLU A 181 -7.77 6.22 18.97
C GLU A 181 -7.03 5.34 17.95
N CYS A 182 -6.25 5.92 17.04
CA CYS A 182 -5.39 5.17 16.12
C CYS A 182 -4.46 4.21 16.88
N ARG A 183 -3.82 4.70 17.96
CA ARG A 183 -2.98 3.86 18.82
C ARG A 183 -3.77 2.73 19.48
N ASN A 184 -4.97 3.01 19.97
CA ASN A 184 -5.83 1.99 20.61
C ASN A 184 -6.27 0.92 19.63
N ILE A 185 -6.68 1.31 18.41
CA ILE A 185 -7.01 0.38 17.32
C ILE A 185 -5.81 -0.51 17.02
N HIS A 186 -4.65 0.09 16.82
CA HIS A 186 -3.41 -0.64 16.53
C HIS A 186 -3.04 -1.66 17.61
N LEU A 187 -3.12 -1.28 18.88
CA LEU A 187 -2.83 -2.18 19.99
C LEU A 187 -3.87 -3.31 20.12
N THR A 188 -5.15 -3.00 19.87
CA THR A 188 -6.24 -3.99 19.90
C THR A 188 -6.07 -5.00 18.78
N ALA A 189 -5.74 -4.53 17.56
CA ALA A 189 -5.46 -5.39 16.41
C ALA A 189 -4.28 -6.34 16.68
N GLN A 190 -3.18 -5.84 17.25
CA GLN A 190 -2.04 -6.67 17.63
C GLN A 190 -2.41 -7.74 18.67
N LYS A 191 -3.09 -7.34 19.74
CA LYS A 191 -3.53 -8.29 20.80
C LYS A 191 -4.37 -9.40 20.22
N ARG A 192 -5.34 -9.07 19.36
CA ARG A 192 -6.18 -10.05 18.70
C ARG A 192 -5.35 -10.98 17.79
N THR A 193 -4.47 -10.44 16.96
CA THR A 193 -3.58 -11.24 16.11
C THR A 193 -2.72 -12.20 16.95
N LEU A 194 -2.14 -11.73 18.05
CA LEU A 194 -1.31 -12.53 18.94
C LEU A 194 -2.13 -13.61 19.72
N GLU A 195 -3.40 -13.34 20.01
CA GLU A 195 -4.30 -14.35 20.57
C GLU A 195 -4.47 -15.53 19.59
N PHE A 196 -4.70 -15.27 18.31
CA PHE A 196 -4.78 -16.31 17.29
C PHE A 196 -3.43 -17.04 17.08
N ALA A 197 -2.30 -16.33 17.21
CA ALA A 197 -0.99 -16.97 17.21
C ALA A 197 -0.82 -17.94 18.39
N ARG A 198 -1.29 -17.54 19.58
CA ARG A 198 -1.29 -18.41 20.78
C ARG A 198 -2.14 -19.66 20.55
N LEU A 199 -3.36 -19.53 20.02
CA LEU A 199 -4.22 -20.67 19.70
C LEU A 199 -3.55 -21.63 18.71
N ALA A 200 -2.87 -21.14 17.67
CA ALA A 200 -2.11 -22.01 16.76
C ALA A 200 -1.05 -22.82 17.51
N LYS A 201 -0.31 -22.18 18.43
CA LYS A 201 0.70 -22.86 19.24
C LYS A 201 0.09 -23.89 20.18
N GLU A 202 -1.04 -23.62 20.80
CA GLU A 202 -1.78 -24.57 21.65
C GLU A 202 -2.27 -25.77 20.84
N GLU A 203 -2.63 -25.55 19.59
CA GLU A 203 -2.94 -26.59 18.63
C GLU A 203 -1.67 -27.29 18.07
N GLY A 204 -0.47 -26.99 18.55
CA GLY A 204 0.78 -27.61 18.14
C GLY A 204 1.26 -27.18 16.76
N MET A 205 0.91 -25.96 16.31
CA MET A 205 1.37 -25.36 15.07
C MET A 205 2.27 -24.17 15.38
N GLU A 206 3.55 -24.27 15.07
CA GLU A 206 4.50 -23.16 15.20
C GLU A 206 4.37 -22.23 13.99
N LEU A 207 4.28 -20.92 14.25
CA LEU A 207 4.18 -19.90 13.22
C LEU A 207 5.51 -19.16 13.06
N GLU A 208 6.05 -19.11 11.85
CA GLU A 208 7.25 -18.32 11.56
C GLU A 208 6.95 -16.82 11.46
N THR A 209 5.72 -16.48 11.06
CA THR A 209 5.33 -15.12 10.74
C THR A 209 4.04 -14.73 11.44
N VAL A 210 4.11 -13.64 12.20
CA VAL A 210 2.96 -12.89 12.72
C VAL A 210 3.08 -11.49 12.17
N SER A 211 2.33 -11.19 11.12
CA SER A 211 2.51 -10.01 10.29
C SER A 211 1.33 -9.05 10.41
N ILE A 212 1.61 -7.79 10.68
CA ILE A 212 0.59 -6.74 10.89
C ILE A 212 0.83 -5.56 9.96
N GLY A 213 -0.12 -4.67 9.84
CA GLY A 213 0.19 -3.39 9.27
C GLY A 213 -0.93 -2.57 8.67
N SER A 214 -0.74 -1.30 8.85
CA SER A 214 -1.31 -0.20 8.09
C SER A 214 -0.32 0.96 8.14
N THR A 215 -0.39 1.94 7.24
CA THR A 215 0.55 3.07 7.25
C THR A 215 0.30 4.01 8.43
N PRO A 216 -0.93 4.47 8.75
CA PRO A 216 -1.15 5.40 9.86
C PRO A 216 -0.57 4.90 11.18
N SER A 217 -0.77 3.62 11.48
CA SER A 217 -0.30 3.01 12.73
C SER A 217 1.22 2.95 12.84
N MET A 218 1.97 2.95 11.72
CA MET A 218 3.43 2.86 11.69
C MET A 218 4.13 4.23 11.60
N MET A 219 3.41 5.29 11.23
CA MET A 219 3.99 6.63 11.12
C MET A 219 4.18 7.33 12.45
N HIS A 220 3.51 6.85 13.50
CA HIS A 220 3.71 7.27 14.88
C HIS A 220 4.52 6.22 15.62
N ASP A 221 5.35 6.59 16.57
CA ASP A 221 6.23 5.65 17.29
C ASP A 221 5.46 4.76 18.28
N PHE A 222 4.38 4.13 17.82
CA PHE A 222 3.57 3.22 18.63
C PHE A 222 4.34 1.94 18.98
N PRO A 223 4.00 1.30 20.10
CA PRO A 223 4.63 0.04 20.47
C PRO A 223 4.20 -1.09 19.54
N ILE A 224 5.17 -1.93 19.18
CA ILE A 224 4.92 -3.24 18.59
C ILE A 224 5.03 -4.25 19.72
N LEU A 225 4.01 -5.09 19.88
CA LEU A 225 3.94 -6.07 20.96
C LEU A 225 4.85 -7.27 20.67
N GLU A 226 5.40 -7.85 21.74
CA GLU A 226 6.22 -9.08 21.65
C GLU A 226 5.40 -10.21 21.00
N GLY A 227 6.03 -10.93 20.07
CA GLY A 227 5.40 -11.97 19.26
C GLY A 227 5.00 -11.52 17.86
N VAL A 228 4.86 -10.22 17.59
CA VAL A 228 4.79 -9.71 16.22
C VAL A 228 6.17 -9.81 15.58
N THR A 229 6.25 -10.36 14.37
CA THR A 229 7.53 -10.61 13.69
C THR A 229 7.74 -9.72 12.47
N GLU A 230 6.67 -9.11 11.92
CA GLU A 230 6.73 -8.41 10.63
C GLU A 230 5.68 -7.30 10.52
N ILE A 231 6.05 -6.20 9.86
CA ILE A 231 5.15 -5.08 9.53
C ILE A 231 5.07 -4.84 8.02
N ARG A 232 3.86 -4.43 7.53
CA ARG A 232 3.58 -4.29 6.08
C ARG A 232 3.01 -2.92 5.67
N PRO A 233 3.60 -1.77 6.05
CA PRO A 233 3.13 -0.48 5.56
C PRO A 233 3.35 -0.34 4.05
N GLY A 234 2.51 0.45 3.37
CA GLY A 234 2.63 0.67 1.93
C GLY A 234 2.77 2.13 1.54
N THR A 235 1.80 2.98 1.94
CA THR A 235 1.72 4.37 1.49
C THR A 235 2.86 5.26 2.02
N TYR A 236 3.56 4.82 3.06
CA TYR A 236 4.65 5.57 3.69
C TYR A 236 5.73 6.06 2.72
N ILE A 237 6.00 5.30 1.64
CA ILE A 237 7.03 5.64 0.65
C ILE A 237 6.75 7.00 -0.04
N PHE A 238 5.48 7.28 -0.33
CA PHE A 238 5.07 8.47 -1.05
C PHE A 238 4.28 9.46 -0.19
N MET A 239 3.55 8.96 0.81
CA MET A 239 2.50 9.69 1.51
C MET A 239 1.45 10.25 0.52
N ASP A 240 0.42 10.88 1.01
CA ASP A 240 -0.64 11.56 0.27
C ASP A 240 -1.36 12.52 1.22
N ALA A 241 -2.37 13.26 0.76
CA ALA A 241 -3.09 14.21 1.62
C ALA A 241 -3.75 13.52 2.81
N SER A 242 -4.28 12.31 2.62
CA SER A 242 -4.88 11.51 3.70
C SER A 242 -3.86 11.13 4.77
N GLN A 243 -2.69 10.65 4.38
CA GLN A 243 -1.61 10.32 5.32
C GLN A 243 -0.99 11.56 5.97
N ALA A 244 -0.89 12.66 5.22
CA ALA A 244 -0.40 13.93 5.76
C ALA A 244 -1.31 14.46 6.87
N ASN A 245 -2.64 14.34 6.73
CA ASN A 245 -3.59 14.71 7.78
C ASN A 245 -3.38 13.87 9.04
N ALA A 246 -3.24 12.55 8.90
CA ALA A 246 -2.97 11.65 10.02
C ALA A 246 -1.61 11.93 10.68
N TYR A 247 -0.59 12.25 9.89
CA TYR A 247 0.76 12.53 10.38
C TYR A 247 0.94 13.95 10.92
N GLY A 248 0.13 14.91 10.45
CA GLY A 248 0.15 16.32 10.84
C GLY A 248 1.13 17.17 10.02
N SER A 249 1.65 16.68 8.88
CA SER A 249 2.53 17.44 7.98
C SER A 249 2.48 16.93 6.55
N LEU A 250 2.61 17.87 5.59
CA LEU A 250 2.78 17.59 4.16
C LEU A 250 4.25 17.35 3.76
N ASP A 251 5.21 17.53 4.65
CA ASP A 251 6.65 17.49 4.33
C ASP A 251 7.14 16.13 3.83
N ARG A 252 6.40 15.06 4.12
CA ARG A 252 6.72 13.71 3.68
C ARG A 252 6.03 13.28 2.39
N ASN A 253 5.29 14.19 1.74
CA ASN A 253 4.63 13.89 0.47
C ASN A 253 5.65 13.88 -0.67
N ALA A 254 6.12 12.68 -1.00
CA ALA A 254 7.14 12.48 -2.04
C ALA A 254 6.56 12.40 -3.45
N ALA A 255 5.26 12.13 -3.61
CA ALA A 255 4.64 11.98 -4.92
C ALA A 255 3.52 12.99 -5.15
N THR A 256 3.52 13.59 -6.35
CA THR A 256 2.54 14.59 -6.80
C THR A 256 2.21 14.38 -8.26
N VAL A 257 1.14 15.01 -8.75
CA VAL A 257 0.82 15.06 -10.18
C VAL A 257 1.02 16.48 -10.68
N LEU A 258 1.96 16.66 -11.59
CA LEU A 258 2.21 17.92 -12.31
C LEU A 258 1.10 18.12 -13.34
N THR A 259 0.51 19.32 -13.39
CA THR A 259 -0.60 19.67 -14.29
C THR A 259 -0.49 21.10 -14.78
N ASN A 260 -1.04 21.42 -15.95
CA ASN A 260 -1.14 22.78 -16.48
C ASN A 260 -2.43 23.46 -16.05
N ILE A 261 -2.37 24.76 -15.81
CA ILE A 261 -3.55 25.62 -15.76
C ILE A 261 -3.98 25.91 -17.20
N ILE A 262 -5.14 25.39 -17.58
CA ILE A 262 -5.65 25.54 -18.96
C ILE A 262 -6.73 26.59 -19.12
N SER A 263 -7.41 26.99 -18.02
CA SER A 263 -8.47 28.01 -18.09
C SER A 263 -8.68 28.70 -16.75
N ARG A 264 -9.13 29.96 -16.81
CA ARG A 264 -9.48 30.82 -15.67
C ARG A 264 -10.79 31.56 -15.96
N PRO A 265 -11.92 30.84 -16.05
CA PRO A 265 -13.15 31.39 -16.66
C PRO A 265 -13.93 32.40 -15.78
N THR A 266 -13.67 32.44 -14.47
CA THR A 266 -14.31 33.38 -13.53
C THR A 266 -13.28 34.05 -12.62
N ALA A 267 -13.73 34.91 -11.71
CA ALA A 267 -12.85 35.58 -10.75
C ALA A 267 -12.17 34.62 -9.75
N GLU A 268 -12.70 33.42 -9.57
CA GLU A 268 -12.23 32.45 -8.56
C GLU A 268 -11.94 31.05 -9.12
N ARG A 269 -12.45 30.72 -10.32
CA ARG A 269 -12.36 29.37 -10.89
C ARG A 269 -11.12 29.19 -11.74
N VAL A 270 -10.40 28.10 -11.49
CA VAL A 270 -9.23 27.64 -12.26
C VAL A 270 -9.47 26.22 -12.68
N ILE A 271 -9.07 25.88 -13.91
CA ILE A 271 -9.20 24.54 -14.50
C ILE A 271 -7.81 24.04 -14.88
N THR A 272 -7.55 22.76 -14.57
CA THR A 272 -6.32 22.06 -14.96
C THR A 272 -6.55 21.03 -16.07
N ASP A 273 -5.50 20.53 -16.70
CA ASP A 273 -5.52 19.50 -17.74
C ASP A 273 -5.48 18.06 -17.19
N VAL A 274 -5.70 17.89 -15.90
CA VAL A 274 -5.81 16.57 -15.27
C VAL A 274 -7.15 16.46 -14.53
N GLY A 275 -7.82 15.32 -14.68
CA GLY A 275 -9.05 14.99 -13.98
C GLY A 275 -8.98 13.61 -13.34
N ALA A 276 -10.14 12.96 -13.18
CA ALA A 276 -10.26 11.67 -12.51
C ALA A 276 -9.39 10.57 -13.12
N LYS A 277 -9.10 10.64 -14.42
CA LYS A 277 -8.22 9.68 -15.10
C LYS A 277 -6.73 9.85 -14.77
N GLY A 278 -6.33 10.94 -14.10
CA GLY A 278 -4.94 11.16 -13.67
C GLY A 278 -4.77 11.29 -12.16
N ILE A 279 -5.82 11.72 -11.41
CA ILE A 279 -5.75 11.88 -9.94
C ILE A 279 -6.81 11.09 -9.18
N THR A 280 -7.68 10.34 -9.84
CA THR A 280 -8.86 9.65 -9.25
C THR A 280 -9.91 10.62 -8.66
N ALA A 281 -11.12 10.12 -8.42
CA ALA A 281 -12.17 10.83 -7.69
C ALA A 281 -12.36 10.23 -6.27
N GLN A 282 -11.42 9.45 -5.78
CA GLN A 282 -11.51 8.83 -4.46
C GLN A 282 -11.32 9.87 -3.36
N THR A 283 -12.23 9.88 -2.39
CA THR A 283 -12.13 10.68 -1.17
C THR A 283 -11.96 9.78 0.06
N ARG A 284 -11.45 10.35 1.14
CA ARG A 284 -11.53 9.79 2.49
C ARG A 284 -12.37 10.73 3.34
N SER A 285 -13.49 10.23 3.85
CA SER A 285 -14.50 11.08 4.50
C SER A 285 -14.58 10.90 6.03
N LYS A 286 -13.75 10.03 6.62
CA LYS A 286 -13.84 9.69 8.05
C LYS A 286 -12.50 9.83 8.75
N GLY A 287 -12.58 10.23 10.03
CA GLY A 287 -11.46 10.26 10.95
C GLY A 287 -10.35 11.25 10.59
N PHE A 288 -9.22 11.09 11.23
CA PHE A 288 -8.07 12.00 11.08
C PHE A 288 -7.36 11.86 9.71
N CYS A 289 -7.63 10.79 8.97
CA CYS A 289 -7.22 10.62 7.57
C CYS A 289 -8.20 11.27 6.57
N ALA A 290 -9.28 11.92 7.03
CA ALA A 290 -10.25 12.56 6.15
C ALA A 290 -9.60 13.67 5.32
N THR A 291 -9.97 13.76 4.04
CA THR A 291 -9.48 14.78 3.11
C THR A 291 -10.62 15.71 2.72
N GLN A 292 -10.29 16.99 2.56
CA GLN A 292 -11.17 17.95 1.91
C GLN A 292 -10.93 17.92 0.40
N GLY A 293 -12.00 18.10 -0.38
CA GLY A 293 -11.91 18.06 -1.84
C GLY A 293 -11.35 16.75 -2.40
N LEU A 294 -10.71 16.84 -3.56
CA LEU A 294 -10.19 15.70 -4.34
C LEU A 294 -8.65 15.75 -4.51
N GLY A 295 -7.97 16.57 -3.75
CA GLY A 295 -6.53 16.79 -3.72
C GLY A 295 -6.21 18.21 -3.28
N LEU A 296 -4.93 18.47 -2.94
CA LEU A 296 -4.43 19.78 -2.51
C LEU A 296 -3.42 20.31 -3.53
N ILE A 297 -3.34 21.64 -3.67
CA ILE A 297 -2.28 22.25 -4.48
C ILE A 297 -1.02 22.40 -3.62
N LYS A 298 0.08 21.82 -4.05
CA LYS A 298 1.38 21.92 -3.36
C LYS A 298 1.82 23.36 -3.23
N GLY A 299 2.20 23.76 -2.02
CA GLY A 299 2.53 25.16 -1.70
C GLY A 299 1.32 26.06 -1.38
N TRP A 300 0.09 25.53 -1.50
CA TRP A 300 -1.15 26.19 -1.20
C TRP A 300 -2.05 25.26 -0.35
N PRO A 301 -1.77 25.08 0.94
CA PRO A 301 -2.42 24.08 1.76
C PRO A 301 -3.94 24.28 1.94
N ASP A 302 -4.42 25.51 1.72
CA ASP A 302 -5.85 25.86 1.79
C ASP A 302 -6.54 25.85 0.41
N VAL A 303 -5.84 25.39 -0.64
CA VAL A 303 -6.38 25.30 -2.01
C VAL A 303 -6.55 23.84 -2.39
N GLU A 304 -7.80 23.42 -2.45
CA GLU A 304 -8.21 22.06 -2.79
C GLU A 304 -8.74 21.95 -4.22
N ILE A 305 -8.71 20.75 -4.74
CA ILE A 305 -9.48 20.37 -5.94
C ILE A 305 -10.94 20.20 -5.49
N PHE A 306 -11.81 21.09 -5.95
CA PHE A 306 -13.23 21.08 -5.59
C PHE A 306 -13.98 19.90 -6.24
N ASP A 307 -13.73 19.67 -7.53
CA ASP A 307 -14.38 18.61 -8.32
C ASP A 307 -13.50 18.17 -9.48
N VAL A 308 -13.76 16.99 -10.05
CA VAL A 308 -13.07 16.46 -11.21
C VAL A 308 -14.05 15.92 -12.25
N TYR A 309 -13.78 16.25 -13.50
CA TYR A 309 -14.27 15.50 -14.67
C TYR A 309 -13.22 14.48 -15.10
N ASP A 310 -13.46 13.79 -16.21
CA ASP A 310 -12.51 12.80 -16.72
C ASP A 310 -11.09 13.37 -16.89
N GLU A 311 -10.97 14.54 -17.51
CA GLU A 311 -9.71 15.18 -17.91
C GLU A 311 -9.50 16.59 -17.33
N HIS A 312 -10.37 17.02 -16.41
CA HIS A 312 -10.30 18.37 -15.84
C HIS A 312 -10.50 18.33 -14.33
N ALA A 313 -9.67 19.07 -13.59
CA ALA A 313 -9.95 19.40 -12.20
C ALA A 313 -10.36 20.86 -12.06
N ILE A 314 -11.27 21.12 -11.13
CA ILE A 314 -11.83 22.44 -10.84
C ILE A 314 -11.33 22.89 -9.48
N ILE A 315 -10.85 24.13 -9.43
CA ILE A 315 -10.41 24.81 -8.22
C ILE A 315 -11.22 26.09 -8.09
N TYR A 316 -11.75 26.38 -6.91
CA TYR A 316 -12.41 27.64 -6.57
C TYR A 316 -11.61 28.35 -5.47
N ASN A 317 -10.73 29.27 -5.84
CA ASN A 317 -9.98 30.11 -4.91
C ASN A 317 -9.51 31.38 -5.64
N GLN A 318 -10.00 32.54 -5.21
CA GLN A 318 -9.66 33.83 -5.86
C GLN A 318 -8.17 34.16 -5.75
N GLN A 319 -7.58 34.00 -4.56
CA GLN A 319 -6.15 34.29 -4.35
C GLN A 319 -5.26 33.45 -5.25
N PHE A 320 -5.52 32.14 -5.31
CA PHE A 320 -4.79 31.23 -6.18
C PHE A 320 -4.99 31.59 -7.64
N ARG A 321 -6.24 31.86 -8.04
CA ARG A 321 -6.59 32.28 -9.41
C ARG A 321 -5.86 33.56 -9.83
N ASP A 322 -5.67 34.52 -8.95
CA ASP A 322 -4.97 35.77 -9.24
C ASP A 322 -3.45 35.60 -9.30
N HIS A 323 -2.93 34.56 -8.63
CA HIS A 323 -1.51 34.22 -8.63
C HIS A 323 -1.07 33.46 -9.89
N VAL A 324 -1.91 32.58 -10.44
CA VAL A 324 -1.55 31.71 -11.58
C VAL A 324 -2.05 32.27 -12.91
N LYS A 325 -1.43 31.84 -14.02
CA LYS A 325 -1.81 32.18 -15.40
C LYS A 325 -2.10 30.91 -16.18
N VAL A 326 -2.81 31.04 -17.29
CA VAL A 326 -2.95 29.97 -18.28
C VAL A 326 -1.57 29.61 -18.84
N GLY A 327 -1.23 28.33 -18.81
CA GLY A 327 0.09 27.80 -19.15
C GLY A 327 1.04 27.59 -17.97
N ASP A 328 0.73 28.13 -16.78
CA ASP A 328 1.50 27.81 -15.57
C ASP A 328 1.28 26.36 -15.16
N LYS A 329 2.32 25.76 -14.60
CA LYS A 329 2.26 24.40 -14.04
C LYS A 329 2.23 24.43 -12.52
N VAL A 330 1.40 23.54 -11.96
CA VAL A 330 1.27 23.33 -10.52
C VAL A 330 1.30 21.85 -10.22
N GLU A 331 1.60 21.49 -8.97
CA GLU A 331 1.59 20.12 -8.51
C GLU A 331 0.36 19.87 -7.63
N ILE A 332 -0.34 18.76 -7.88
CA ILE A 332 -1.45 18.27 -7.04
C ILE A 332 -0.91 17.17 -6.11
N ILE A 333 -1.14 17.32 -4.81
CA ILE A 333 -0.99 16.25 -3.82
C ILE A 333 -2.32 15.49 -3.81
N PRO A 334 -2.38 14.22 -4.27
CA PRO A 334 -3.65 13.49 -4.35
C PRO A 334 -4.14 13.06 -2.96
N ASN A 335 -5.43 12.82 -2.85
CA ASN A 335 -6.03 12.29 -1.62
C ASN A 335 -5.52 10.90 -1.27
N HIS A 336 -5.35 10.05 -2.28
CA HIS A 336 -4.85 8.68 -2.12
C HIS A 336 -3.93 8.30 -3.29
N ILE A 337 -2.65 8.23 -3.00
CA ILE A 337 -1.61 8.04 -4.04
C ILE A 337 -1.66 6.66 -4.71
N CYS A 338 -2.09 5.60 -4.01
CA CYS A 338 -2.05 4.23 -4.56
C CYS A 338 -2.87 4.06 -5.86
N PRO A 339 -4.16 4.48 -5.95
CA PRO A 339 -4.89 4.41 -7.21
C PRO A 339 -4.33 5.38 -8.26
N VAL A 340 -3.80 6.53 -7.85
CA VAL A 340 -3.20 7.52 -8.78
C VAL A 340 -2.00 6.92 -9.51
N VAL A 341 -1.08 6.29 -8.81
CA VAL A 341 0.07 5.62 -9.46
C VAL A 341 -0.40 4.59 -10.48
N ASN A 342 -1.47 3.84 -10.21
CA ASN A 342 -2.01 2.86 -11.16
C ASN A 342 -2.63 3.49 -12.43
N LEU A 343 -2.92 4.79 -12.44
CA LEU A 343 -3.42 5.51 -13.63
C LEU A 343 -2.30 5.95 -14.57
N HIS A 344 -1.05 6.09 -14.08
CA HIS A 344 0.10 6.55 -14.85
C HIS A 344 0.96 5.38 -15.36
N GLU A 345 1.43 5.48 -16.60
CA GLU A 345 2.33 4.50 -17.20
C GLU A 345 3.78 4.68 -16.69
N TYR A 346 4.15 5.92 -16.42
CA TYR A 346 5.48 6.31 -15.95
C TYR A 346 5.39 7.28 -14.79
N ALA A 347 6.45 7.30 -13.98
CA ALA A 347 6.74 8.36 -13.02
C ALA A 347 8.09 8.98 -13.32
N TYR A 348 8.27 10.25 -12.97
CA TYR A 348 9.53 10.96 -13.14
C TYR A 348 10.17 11.15 -11.76
N LEU A 349 11.33 10.53 -11.57
CA LEU A 349 12.14 10.72 -10.37
C LEU A 349 12.88 12.04 -10.49
N VAL A 350 12.66 12.92 -9.53
CA VAL A 350 13.19 14.30 -9.53
C VAL A 350 14.11 14.48 -8.33
N SER A 351 15.25 15.13 -8.54
CA SER A 351 16.17 15.57 -7.50
C SER A 351 16.55 17.02 -7.74
N LYS A 352 16.40 17.87 -6.70
CA LYS A 352 16.73 19.30 -6.77
C LYS A 352 16.15 20.02 -8.00
N GLY A 353 14.89 19.71 -8.34
CA GLY A 353 14.18 20.28 -9.47
C GLY A 353 14.56 19.72 -10.84
N GLN A 354 15.46 18.73 -10.93
CA GLN A 354 15.88 18.11 -12.18
C GLN A 354 15.33 16.68 -12.29
N VAL A 355 14.80 16.34 -13.47
CA VAL A 355 14.46 14.95 -13.79
C VAL A 355 15.75 14.15 -13.88
N ILE A 356 15.91 13.16 -13.03
CA ILE A 356 17.06 12.26 -13.01
C ILE A 356 16.74 10.93 -13.70
N GLU A 357 15.46 10.53 -13.71
CA GLU A 357 15.04 9.28 -14.32
C GLU A 357 13.55 9.27 -14.64
N LYS A 358 13.16 8.52 -15.68
CA LYS A 358 11.79 8.12 -15.99
C LYS A 358 11.63 6.64 -15.63
N ILE A 359 10.73 6.33 -14.68
CA ILE A 359 10.52 4.98 -14.16
C ILE A 359 9.18 4.45 -14.66
N SER A 360 9.16 3.22 -15.19
CA SER A 360 7.92 2.55 -15.59
C SER A 360 7.14 2.03 -14.37
N VAL A 361 5.82 2.17 -14.39
CA VAL A 361 4.90 1.57 -13.42
C VAL A 361 4.50 0.17 -13.91
N GLU A 362 5.45 -0.77 -13.87
CA GLU A 362 5.35 -2.07 -14.55
C GLU A 362 4.21 -2.96 -14.06
N CYS A 363 3.83 -2.83 -12.78
CA CYS A 363 2.68 -3.53 -12.21
C CYS A 363 1.34 -2.81 -12.44
N ARG A 364 1.31 -1.70 -13.20
CA ARG A 364 0.09 -1.01 -13.58
C ARG A 364 -0.86 -1.95 -14.31
N GLY A 365 -2.13 -1.97 -13.90
CA GLY A 365 -3.15 -2.82 -14.53
C GLY A 365 -3.01 -4.33 -14.27
N LYS A 366 -2.04 -4.79 -13.46
CA LYS A 366 -1.85 -6.19 -13.09
C LYS A 366 -2.86 -6.61 -12.00
N LEU A 367 -4.14 -6.63 -12.36
CA LEU A 367 -5.27 -6.85 -11.43
C LEU A 367 -5.65 -8.34 -11.27
N LEU A 368 -5.13 -9.22 -12.15
CA LEU A 368 -5.44 -10.66 -12.18
C LEU A 368 -4.45 -11.47 -11.38
#